data_5f92d7c091cfc708118676f1bd693b5f
#
_entry.id   5f92d7c091cfc708118676f1bd693b5f
#
_cell.length_a   1.000
_cell.length_b   1.000
_cell.length_c   1.000
_cell.angle_alpha   90.00
_cell.angle_beta   90.00
_cell.angle_gamma   90.00
#
_symmetry.space_group_name_H-M   'P 1'
#
loop_
_entity.id
_entity.type
_entity.pdbx_description
1 polymer ?
#
loop_
_entity_poly.entity_id
_entity_poly.type
_entity_poly.pdbx_seq_one_letter_code
_entity_poly.pdbx_strand_id
1 'polypeptide(L)'
;MILHIPNLLSLDELNHCRQTLSQAEWTDGKVTTGYQSAHLKNNLQLAQDSQQALELGQIIQNAANANPLFFSAALPKTFLPPLFNCYQHGGNFGMHVDNAIRRHPQLNQYLRTDVSCTVFLTNPDEY
;
A
#
# COMPACT_ATOMS: atom_id res chain seq x y z
N MET A 1 15.95 8.36 -6.12
CA MET A 1 15.76 9.30 -4.98
C MET A 1 14.74 8.70 -4.03
N ILE A 2 15.04 8.71 -2.75
CA ILE A 2 14.12 8.28 -1.70
C ILE A 2 13.77 9.50 -0.87
N LEU A 3 12.50 9.71 -0.59
CA LEU A 3 12.01 10.81 0.23
C LEU A 3 11.20 10.23 1.40
N HIS A 4 11.55 10.65 2.61
CA HIS A 4 10.79 10.33 3.82
C HIS A 4 9.83 11.48 4.15
N ILE A 5 8.56 11.15 4.30
CA ILE A 5 7.51 12.11 4.67
C ILE A 5 6.95 11.70 6.03
N PRO A 6 7.31 12.41 7.11
CA PRO A 6 6.80 12.06 8.43
C PRO A 6 5.35 12.49 8.61
N ASN A 7 4.63 11.77 9.45
CA ASN A 7 3.27 12.12 9.90
C ASN A 7 2.27 12.33 8.76
N LEU A 8 2.29 11.45 7.76
CA LEU A 8 1.34 11.51 6.65
C LEU A 8 -0.10 11.40 7.16
N LEU A 9 -0.35 10.45 8.06
CA LEU A 9 -1.64 10.26 8.72
C LEU A 9 -1.64 10.97 10.08
N SER A 10 -2.80 11.50 10.47
CA SER A 10 -3.00 11.93 11.85
C SER A 10 -2.99 10.72 12.80
N LEU A 11 -2.84 10.96 14.10
CA LEU A 11 -2.89 9.89 15.10
C LEU A 11 -4.24 9.16 15.07
N ASP A 12 -5.34 9.89 14.92
CA ASP A 12 -6.68 9.29 14.83
C ASP A 12 -6.84 8.44 13.57
N GLU A 13 -6.36 8.92 12.42
CA GLU A 13 -6.36 8.16 11.17
C GLU A 13 -5.50 6.89 11.27
N LEU A 14 -4.32 7.00 11.85
CA LEU A 14 -3.43 5.85 12.07
C LEU A 14 -4.08 4.81 12.98
N ASN A 15 -4.65 5.24 14.10
CA ASN A 15 -5.32 4.34 15.04
C ASN A 15 -6.54 3.66 14.41
N HIS A 16 -7.31 4.38 13.61
CA HIS A 16 -8.43 3.81 12.88
C HIS A 16 -7.96 2.75 11.88
N CYS A 17 -6.92 3.02 11.10
CA CYS A 17 -6.32 2.04 10.20
C CYS A 17 -5.87 0.78 10.94
N ARG A 18 -5.12 0.94 12.02
CA ARG A 18 -4.60 -0.19 12.81
C ARG A 18 -5.72 -1.03 13.40
N GLN A 19 -6.74 -0.40 13.96
CA GLN A 19 -7.88 -1.10 14.54
C GLN A 19 -8.67 -1.88 13.48
N THR A 20 -8.94 -1.27 12.35
CA THR A 20 -9.65 -1.92 11.24
C THR A 20 -8.86 -3.11 10.70
N LEU A 21 -7.55 -2.95 10.50
CA LEU A 21 -6.68 -4.01 10.00
C LEU A 21 -6.52 -5.18 10.98
N SER A 22 -6.60 -4.92 12.29
CA SER A 22 -6.53 -5.97 13.32
C SER A 22 -7.71 -6.94 13.27
N GLN A 23 -8.83 -6.53 12.70
CA GLN A 23 -10.06 -7.31 12.57
C GLN A 23 -10.33 -7.80 11.15
N ALA A 24 -9.45 -7.48 10.22
CA ALA A 24 -9.64 -7.82 8.80
C ALA A 24 -9.25 -9.28 8.50
N GLU A 25 -9.81 -9.81 7.42
CA GLU A 25 -9.42 -11.10 6.88
C GLU A 25 -8.25 -10.94 5.91
N TRP A 26 -7.18 -11.66 6.18
CA TRP A 26 -5.95 -11.62 5.40
C TRP A 26 -5.84 -12.83 4.48
N THR A 27 -5.31 -12.62 3.29
CA THR A 27 -5.10 -13.64 2.27
C THR A 27 -3.63 -13.73 1.88
N ASP A 28 -3.26 -14.76 1.12
CA ASP A 28 -1.89 -14.91 0.61
C ASP A 28 -1.56 -13.74 -0.34
N GLY A 29 -0.47 -13.05 -0.06
CA GLY A 29 -0.03 -11.90 -0.85
C GLY A 29 0.41 -12.25 -2.28
N LYS A 30 0.65 -13.51 -2.61
CA LYS A 30 1.05 -13.95 -3.95
C LYS A 30 -0.02 -13.68 -5.01
N VAL A 31 -1.28 -13.52 -4.61
CA VAL A 31 -2.40 -13.25 -5.54
C VAL A 31 -2.22 -11.94 -6.33
N THR A 32 -1.43 -10.99 -5.82
CA THR A 32 -1.18 -9.70 -6.49
C THR A 32 0.21 -9.58 -7.08
N THR A 33 1.00 -10.62 -6.99
CA THR A 33 2.38 -10.64 -7.46
C THR A 33 2.43 -11.16 -8.90
N GLY A 34 3.24 -10.53 -9.75
CA GLY A 34 3.51 -11.03 -11.09
C GLY A 34 4.19 -12.40 -11.04
N TYR A 35 4.00 -13.19 -12.09
CA TYR A 35 4.49 -14.56 -12.18
C TYR A 35 5.98 -14.70 -11.83
N GLN A 36 6.80 -13.78 -12.28
CA GLN A 36 8.25 -13.83 -12.08
C GLN A 36 8.68 -13.61 -10.63
N SER A 37 7.88 -12.89 -9.84
CA SER A 37 8.21 -12.51 -8.47
C SER A 37 7.43 -13.31 -7.41
N ALA A 38 6.48 -14.14 -7.81
CA ALA A 38 5.58 -14.84 -6.88
C ALA A 38 6.35 -15.68 -5.84
N HIS A 39 7.42 -16.34 -6.25
CA HIS A 39 8.24 -17.19 -5.38
C HIS A 39 9.05 -16.42 -4.33
N LEU A 40 9.22 -15.10 -4.52
CA LEU A 40 9.95 -14.23 -3.59
C LEU A 40 9.06 -13.63 -2.51
N LYS A 41 7.73 -13.71 -2.67
CA LYS A 41 6.78 -13.04 -1.79
C LYS A 41 6.22 -14.00 -0.74
N ASN A 42 6.44 -13.69 0.52
CA ASN A 42 5.91 -14.42 1.66
C ASN A 42 5.27 -13.42 2.65
N ASN A 43 4.05 -13.00 2.37
CA ASN A 43 3.29 -12.10 3.22
C ASN A 43 1.79 -12.38 3.11
N LEU A 44 1.04 -11.72 3.99
CA LEU A 44 -0.41 -11.65 3.89
C LEU A 44 -0.83 -10.33 3.27
N GLN A 45 -1.97 -10.31 2.63
CA GLN A 45 -2.51 -9.13 1.98
C GLN A 45 -4.03 -9.06 2.20
N LEU A 46 -4.53 -7.83 2.36
CA LEU A 46 -5.96 -7.58 2.39
C LEU A 46 -6.52 -7.64 0.97
N ALA A 47 -7.68 -8.27 0.78
CA ALA A 47 -8.32 -8.31 -0.54
C ALA A 47 -8.60 -6.88 -1.02
N GLN A 48 -8.20 -6.57 -2.27
CA GLN A 48 -8.27 -5.21 -2.81
C GLN A 48 -9.70 -4.66 -2.93
N ASP A 49 -10.67 -5.53 -3.11
CA ASP A 49 -12.10 -5.19 -3.23
C ASP A 49 -12.84 -5.28 -1.91
N SER A 50 -12.17 -5.61 -0.82
CA SER A 50 -12.80 -5.61 0.51
C SER A 50 -13.21 -4.20 0.90
N GLN A 51 -14.29 -4.10 1.69
CA GLN A 51 -14.76 -2.81 2.18
C GLN A 51 -13.70 -2.08 3.01
N GLN A 52 -12.95 -2.83 3.83
CA GLN A 52 -11.85 -2.27 4.62
C GLN A 52 -10.75 -1.69 3.74
N ALA A 53 -10.33 -2.40 2.69
CA ALA A 53 -9.30 -1.89 1.77
C ALA A 53 -9.75 -0.63 1.05
N LEU A 54 -11.00 -0.57 0.61
CA LEU A 54 -11.55 0.61 -0.07
C LEU A 54 -11.65 1.81 0.87
N GLU A 55 -12.15 1.61 2.09
CA GLU A 55 -12.27 2.68 3.10
C GLU A 55 -10.90 3.24 3.50
N LEU A 56 -9.99 2.36 3.93
CA LEU A 56 -8.67 2.76 4.38
C LEU A 56 -7.84 3.33 3.24
N GLY A 57 -7.97 2.78 2.05
CA GLY A 57 -7.32 3.29 0.85
C GLY A 57 -7.72 4.73 0.54
N GLN A 58 -8.99 5.08 0.73
CA GLN A 58 -9.48 6.44 0.53
C GLN A 58 -8.91 7.41 1.58
N ILE A 59 -8.81 6.97 2.84
CA ILE A 59 -8.19 7.78 3.91
C ILE A 59 -6.74 8.10 3.55
N ILE A 60 -5.97 7.10 3.12
CA ILE A 60 -4.56 7.28 2.76
C ILE A 60 -4.41 8.17 1.54
N GLN A 61 -5.21 7.99 0.50
CA GLN A 61 -5.17 8.86 -0.68
C GLN A 61 -5.52 10.30 -0.35
N ASN A 62 -6.52 10.53 0.49
CA ASN A 62 -6.89 11.87 0.92
C ASN A 62 -5.77 12.54 1.71
N ALA A 63 -5.13 11.80 2.61
CA ALA A 63 -3.99 12.30 3.39
C ALA A 63 -2.79 12.65 2.49
N ALA A 64 -2.50 11.80 1.52
CA ALA A 64 -1.43 12.04 0.55
C ALA A 64 -1.70 13.28 -0.30
N ASN A 65 -2.91 13.43 -0.82
CA ASN A 65 -3.30 14.59 -1.62
C ASN A 65 -3.27 15.89 -0.82
N ALA A 66 -3.56 15.83 0.47
CA ALA A 66 -3.54 17.00 1.36
C ALA A 66 -2.14 17.35 1.87
N ASN A 67 -1.16 16.46 1.69
CA ASN A 67 0.21 16.69 2.15
C ASN A 67 1.01 17.44 1.07
N PRO A 68 1.44 18.69 1.33
CA PRO A 68 2.14 19.49 0.31
C PRO A 68 3.45 18.89 -0.16
N LEU A 69 4.18 18.23 0.74
CA LEU A 69 5.46 17.60 0.40
C LEU A 69 5.25 16.39 -0.51
N PHE A 70 4.29 15.53 -0.18
CA PHE A 70 3.92 14.40 -1.02
C PHE A 70 3.47 14.87 -2.40
N PHE A 71 2.56 15.83 -2.43
CA PHE A 71 2.01 16.34 -3.69
C PHE A 71 3.09 16.92 -4.59
N SER A 72 3.99 17.74 -4.03
CA SER A 72 5.08 18.36 -4.79
C SER A 72 6.09 17.35 -5.31
N ALA A 73 6.39 16.33 -4.50
CA ALA A 73 7.41 15.34 -4.86
C ALA A 73 6.90 14.33 -5.88
N ALA A 74 5.66 13.86 -5.73
CA ALA A 74 5.11 12.81 -6.56
C ALA A 74 4.36 13.34 -7.78
N LEU A 75 3.74 14.52 -7.70
CA LEU A 75 2.89 15.11 -8.74
C LEU A 75 1.92 14.08 -9.34
N PRO A 76 1.08 13.44 -8.51
CA PRO A 76 0.31 12.30 -8.96
C PRO A 76 -0.79 12.72 -9.93
N LYS A 77 -0.83 12.07 -11.09
CA LYS A 77 -1.97 12.17 -12.01
C LYS A 77 -3.07 11.20 -11.61
N THR A 78 -2.69 10.00 -11.25
CA THR A 78 -3.61 8.92 -10.87
C THR A 78 -2.96 8.09 -9.77
N PHE A 79 -3.75 7.71 -8.78
CA PHE A 79 -3.35 6.73 -7.77
C PHE A 79 -3.87 5.35 -8.15
N LEU A 80 -3.02 4.35 -8.02
CA LEU A 80 -3.51 2.99 -7.86
C LEU A 80 -3.99 2.82 -6.42
N PRO A 81 -5.09 2.10 -6.19
CA PRO A 81 -5.54 1.84 -4.82
C PRO A 81 -4.42 1.20 -3.98
N PRO A 82 -4.21 1.67 -2.75
CA PRO A 82 -3.21 1.08 -1.87
C PRO A 82 -3.43 -0.41 -1.63
N LEU A 83 -2.34 -1.15 -1.57
CA LEU A 83 -2.34 -2.55 -1.15
C LEU A 83 -1.92 -2.62 0.32
N PHE A 84 -2.70 -3.33 1.13
CA PHE A 84 -2.40 -3.52 2.55
C PHE A 84 -1.68 -4.84 2.73
N ASN A 85 -0.44 -4.78 3.19
CA ASN A 85 0.43 -5.91 3.37
C ASN A 85 0.73 -6.14 4.84
N CYS A 86 0.77 -7.40 5.25
CA CYS A 86 1.16 -7.82 6.59
C CYS A 86 2.33 -8.79 6.49
N TYR A 87 3.43 -8.45 7.14
CA TYR A 87 4.62 -9.27 7.27
C TYR A 87 4.75 -9.72 8.72
N GLN A 88 4.54 -11.00 8.97
CA GLN A 88 4.63 -11.58 10.30
C GLN A 88 5.30 -12.95 10.24
N HIS A 89 5.80 -13.44 11.37
CA HIS A 89 6.44 -14.76 11.47
C HIS A 89 7.58 -14.94 10.44
N GLY A 90 8.43 -13.93 10.27
CA GLY A 90 9.50 -13.96 9.29
C GLY A 90 9.07 -13.78 7.85
N GLY A 91 7.83 -13.36 7.62
CA GLY A 91 7.34 -13.02 6.27
C GLY A 91 8.19 -11.94 5.61
N ASN A 92 8.37 -12.05 4.30
CA ASN A 92 9.17 -11.11 3.54
C ASN A 92 8.71 -11.05 2.08
N PHE A 93 9.21 -10.04 1.39
CA PHE A 93 9.19 -9.98 -0.07
C PHE A 93 10.63 -9.78 -0.52
N GLY A 94 11.23 -10.80 -1.13
CA GLY A 94 12.62 -10.75 -1.58
C GLY A 94 12.86 -9.61 -2.57
N MET A 95 14.14 -9.36 -2.86
CA MET A 95 14.52 -8.32 -3.82
C MET A 95 13.86 -8.56 -5.17
N HIS A 96 13.17 -7.55 -5.68
CA HIS A 96 12.40 -7.62 -6.91
C HIS A 96 12.33 -6.25 -7.58
N VAL A 97 11.84 -6.22 -8.80
CA VAL A 97 11.51 -4.98 -9.52
C VAL A 97 9.98 -4.86 -9.55
N ASP A 98 9.49 -3.70 -9.16
CA ASP A 98 8.05 -3.41 -9.23
C ASP A 98 7.55 -3.43 -10.68
N ASN A 99 6.30 -3.84 -10.87
CA ASN A 99 5.69 -3.87 -12.19
C ASN A 99 5.57 -2.45 -12.76
N ALA A 100 6.15 -2.25 -13.93
CA ALA A 100 6.10 -0.95 -14.63
C ALA A 100 4.70 -0.59 -15.12
N ILE A 101 3.85 -1.59 -15.36
CA ILE A 101 2.48 -1.40 -15.84
C ILE A 101 1.54 -2.18 -14.94
N ARG A 102 0.51 -1.50 -14.44
CA ARG A 102 -0.52 -2.11 -13.60
C ARG A 102 -1.91 -1.71 -14.09
N ARG A 103 -2.88 -2.61 -13.89
CA ARG A 103 -4.28 -2.34 -14.19
C ARG A 103 -4.94 -1.65 -12.99
N HIS A 104 -5.60 -0.54 -13.26
CA HIS A 104 -6.42 0.13 -12.24
C HIS A 104 -7.77 -0.60 -12.14
N PRO A 105 -8.13 -1.16 -10.98
CA PRO A 105 -9.30 -2.04 -10.88
C PRO A 105 -10.63 -1.33 -11.13
N GLN A 106 -10.73 -0.05 -10.75
CA GLN A 106 -11.98 0.71 -10.88
C GLN A 106 -12.10 1.44 -12.22
N LEU A 107 -10.97 1.87 -12.80
CA LEU A 107 -10.95 2.59 -14.09
C LEU A 107 -10.86 1.66 -15.29
N ASN A 108 -10.60 0.38 -15.08
CA ASN A 108 -10.41 -0.62 -16.14
C ASN A 108 -9.36 -0.19 -17.18
N GLN A 109 -8.29 0.44 -16.72
CA GLN A 109 -7.21 0.95 -17.54
C GLN A 109 -5.86 0.41 -17.08
N TYR A 110 -4.94 0.26 -18.04
CA TYR A 110 -3.53 0.01 -17.74
C TYR A 110 -2.81 1.33 -17.54
N LEU A 111 -2.06 1.43 -16.46
CA LEU A 111 -1.31 2.61 -16.09
C LEU A 111 0.18 2.30 -15.97
N ARG A 112 1.02 3.23 -16.42
CA ARG A 112 2.43 3.19 -16.10
C ARG A 112 2.63 3.66 -14.67
N THR A 113 3.37 2.89 -13.88
CA THR A 113 3.70 3.23 -12.50
C THR A 113 5.05 3.95 -12.47
N ASP A 114 5.02 5.25 -12.24
CA ASP A 114 6.22 6.08 -12.25
C ASP A 114 6.82 6.27 -10.85
N VAL A 115 5.97 6.24 -9.81
CA VAL A 115 6.37 6.44 -8.42
C VAL A 115 5.73 5.36 -7.56
N SER A 116 6.50 4.78 -6.67
CA SER A 116 6.04 3.87 -5.63
C SER A 116 6.18 4.51 -4.26
N CYS A 117 5.23 4.29 -3.37
CA CYS A 117 5.35 4.73 -2.00
C CYS A 117 4.86 3.66 -1.02
N THR A 118 5.46 3.64 0.15
CA THR A 118 5.06 2.77 1.25
C THR A 118 4.64 3.64 2.44
N VAL A 119 3.47 3.36 2.99
CA VAL A 119 2.99 4.00 4.21
C VAL A 119 3.12 2.99 5.34
N PHE A 120 3.97 3.29 6.31
CA PHE A 120 4.19 2.43 7.47
C PHE A 120 3.12 2.70 8.51
N LEU A 121 2.39 1.67 8.90
CA LEU A 121 1.29 1.74 9.87
C LEU A 121 1.66 1.15 11.24
N THR A 122 2.85 0.56 11.36
CA THR A 122 3.38 -0.01 12.60
C THR A 122 4.60 0.77 13.07
N ASN A 123 4.92 0.67 14.36
CA ASN A 123 6.14 1.27 14.88
C ASN A 123 7.38 0.54 14.37
N PRO A 124 8.54 1.22 14.23
CA PRO A 124 9.77 0.57 13.80
C PRO A 124 10.18 -0.64 14.67
N ASP A 125 9.84 -0.60 15.95
CA ASP A 125 10.17 -1.68 16.90
C ASP A 125 9.33 -2.97 16.70
N GLU A 126 8.32 -2.89 15.84
CA GLU A 126 7.43 -4.02 15.54
C GLU A 126 7.83 -4.80 14.26
N TYR A 127 8.92 -4.40 13.61
CA TYR A 127 9.44 -5.04 12.41
C TYR A 127 10.44 -6.16 12.72
#